data_3a4aba473eaa0bc2d17d008447458f41
#
_entry.id   3a4aba473eaa0bc2d17d008447458f41
#
_cell.length_a   1.000
_cell.length_b   1.000
_cell.length_c   1.000
_cell.angle_alpha   90.00
_cell.angle_beta   90.00
_cell.angle_gamma   90.00
#
_symmetry.space_group_name_H-M   'P 1'
#
loop_
_entity.id
_entity.type
_entity.pdbx_description
1 polymer ?
#
loop_
_entity_poly.entity_id
_entity_poly.type
_entity_poly.pdbx_seq_one_letter_code
_entity_poly.pdbx_strand_id
1 'polypeptide(L)'
;VYVEQPPGFEDPKRPNHVFKLSKALYGLKQAPRVWYERLRDFLLSKDFKIGKVDTTLFTKRIGKDLFVCQIYVDDIIFGSTNELFCEEFGKMMSKEFEMSMIGELSFFLGLQIKQLKDRIFISQSKYLKDMLKKFGLENAKPIKTPMATNGHLDLDEGGTIVDQKLYRSIIGSLLYITASRPDVMFS
;
A
#
# COMPACT_ATOMS: atom_id res chain seq x y z
N VAL A 1 3.31 16.91 20.36
CA VAL A 1 2.93 15.62 20.92
C VAL A 1 3.85 15.31 22.10
N TYR A 2 3.29 14.74 23.16
CA TYR A 2 4.03 14.30 24.32
C TYR A 2 3.97 12.77 24.39
N VAL A 3 5.08 12.14 24.75
CA VAL A 3 5.19 10.68 24.92
C VAL A 3 5.83 10.38 26.27
N GLU A 4 5.41 9.30 26.88
CA GLU A 4 6.02 8.79 28.11
C GLU A 4 7.46 8.37 27.88
N GLN A 5 8.24 8.36 28.95
CA GLN A 5 9.60 7.83 28.91
C GLN A 5 9.52 6.33 28.62
N PRO A 6 10.32 5.79 27.67
CA PRO A 6 10.29 4.36 27.38
C PRO A 6 10.76 3.54 28.58
N PRO A 7 10.16 2.35 28.82
CA PRO A 7 10.61 1.44 29.89
C PRO A 7 12.12 1.14 29.78
N GLY A 8 12.83 1.30 30.90
CA GLY A 8 14.27 1.13 30.98
C GLY A 8 15.10 2.38 30.61
N PHE A 9 14.45 3.48 30.21
CA PHE A 9 15.09 4.76 29.92
C PHE A 9 14.48 5.91 30.74
N GLU A 10 13.79 5.59 31.82
CA GLU A 10 13.20 6.59 32.72
C GLU A 10 14.32 7.35 33.45
N ASP A 11 14.22 8.67 33.48
CA ASP A 11 15.12 9.51 34.28
C ASP A 11 14.76 9.37 35.77
N PRO A 12 15.64 8.78 36.60
CA PRO A 12 15.37 8.62 38.04
C PRO A 12 15.13 9.93 38.78
N LYS A 13 15.65 11.04 38.26
CA LYS A 13 15.47 12.38 38.85
C LYS A 13 14.15 13.02 38.43
N ARG A 14 13.53 12.53 37.36
CA ARG A 14 12.34 13.13 36.76
C ARG A 14 11.33 12.05 36.28
N PRO A 15 10.91 11.12 37.13
CA PRO A 15 10.11 9.97 36.71
C PRO A 15 8.74 10.35 36.13
N ASN A 16 8.20 11.49 36.51
CA ASN A 16 6.89 11.98 36.05
C ASN A 16 6.99 12.93 34.83
N HIS A 17 8.18 13.10 34.24
CA HIS A 17 8.35 13.92 33.06
C HIS A 17 8.10 13.12 31.79
N VAL A 18 7.61 13.81 30.77
CA VAL A 18 7.36 13.24 29.42
C VAL A 18 8.20 13.97 28.38
N PHE A 19 8.51 13.30 27.30
CA PHE A 19 9.20 13.93 26.18
C PHE A 19 8.21 14.74 25.33
N LYS A 20 8.58 15.99 25.04
CA LYS A 20 7.92 16.80 24.00
C LYS A 20 8.62 16.54 22.67
N LEU A 21 7.96 15.86 21.77
CA LEU A 21 8.54 15.53 20.46
C LEU A 21 8.69 16.80 19.61
N SER A 22 9.90 16.98 19.04
CA SER A 22 10.19 18.02 18.04
C SER A 22 9.89 17.56 16.61
N LYS A 23 9.87 16.24 16.37
CA LYS A 23 9.53 15.62 15.10
C LYS A 23 8.46 14.54 15.32
N ALA A 24 7.74 14.17 14.26
CA ALA A 24 6.85 13.03 14.30
C ALA A 24 7.67 11.75 14.49
N LEU A 25 7.18 10.87 15.36
CA LEU A 25 7.79 9.56 15.60
C LEU A 25 6.94 8.50 14.90
N TYR A 26 7.62 7.60 14.16
CA TYR A 26 6.98 6.47 13.50
C TYR A 26 6.18 5.62 14.50
N GLY A 27 5.03 5.12 14.07
CA GLY A 27 4.11 4.35 14.92
C GLY A 27 3.08 5.18 15.71
N LEU A 28 3.26 6.49 15.82
CA LEU A 28 2.25 7.36 16.43
C LEU A 28 1.12 7.69 15.44
N LYS A 29 -0.11 7.79 15.94
CA LYS A 29 -1.33 8.00 15.15
C LYS A 29 -1.26 9.20 14.18
N GLN A 30 -0.58 10.27 14.56
CA GLN A 30 -0.44 11.49 13.74
C GLN A 30 0.75 11.47 12.78
N ALA A 31 1.70 10.54 12.92
CA ALA A 31 2.94 10.52 12.12
C ALA A 31 2.67 10.41 10.61
N PRO A 32 1.76 9.56 10.11
CA PRO A 32 1.48 9.48 8.67
C PRO A 32 0.96 10.80 8.10
N ARG A 33 0.14 11.53 8.85
CA ARG A 33 -0.37 12.84 8.42
C ARG A 33 0.74 13.89 8.34
N VAL A 34 1.60 13.96 9.34
CA VAL A 34 2.73 14.91 9.38
C VAL A 34 3.71 14.62 8.25
N TRP A 35 3.99 13.33 7.99
CA TRP A 35 4.79 12.88 6.87
C TRP A 35 4.19 13.33 5.53
N TYR A 36 2.93 13.02 5.30
CA TYR A 36 2.25 13.42 4.08
C TYR A 36 2.25 14.95 3.88
N GLU A 37 1.95 15.74 4.91
CA GLU A 37 1.96 17.19 4.83
C GLU A 37 3.34 17.73 4.44
N ARG A 38 4.42 17.20 5.03
CA ARG A 38 5.80 17.57 4.70
C ARG A 38 6.16 17.23 3.26
N LEU A 39 5.81 16.03 2.81
CA LEU A 39 6.06 15.58 1.44
C LEU A 39 5.25 16.37 0.41
N ARG A 40 3.95 16.59 0.69
CA ARG A 40 3.06 17.42 -0.12
C ARG A 40 3.63 18.82 -0.33
N ASP A 41 3.99 19.48 0.75
CA ASP A 41 4.48 20.86 0.71
C ASP A 41 5.81 20.94 -0.06
N PHE A 42 6.67 19.95 0.08
CA PHE A 42 7.88 19.84 -0.71
C PHE A 42 7.57 19.68 -2.21
N LEU A 43 6.70 18.76 -2.59
CA LEU A 43 6.34 18.56 -4.00
C LEU A 43 5.66 19.79 -4.61
N LEU A 44 4.79 20.47 -3.85
CA LEU A 44 4.17 21.74 -4.29
C LEU A 44 5.23 22.82 -4.52
N SER A 45 6.27 22.89 -3.67
CA SER A 45 7.40 23.83 -3.85
C SER A 45 8.22 23.56 -5.11
N LYS A 46 8.07 22.36 -5.70
CA LYS A 46 8.71 21.93 -6.95
C LYS A 46 7.75 21.96 -8.15
N ASP A 47 6.67 22.74 -8.07
CA ASP A 47 5.67 22.96 -9.12
C ASP A 47 4.82 21.72 -9.48
N PHE A 48 4.77 20.72 -8.59
CA PHE A 48 3.81 19.64 -8.75
C PHE A 48 2.40 20.11 -8.42
N LYS A 49 1.41 19.52 -9.05
CA LYS A 49 -0.01 19.78 -8.81
C LYS A 49 -0.67 18.55 -8.21
N ILE A 50 -1.48 18.75 -7.17
CA ILE A 50 -2.25 17.68 -6.53
C ILE A 50 -3.42 17.29 -7.44
N GLY A 51 -3.70 16.00 -7.52
CA GLY A 51 -4.89 15.46 -8.19
C GLY A 51 -6.18 15.95 -7.53
N LYS A 52 -7.19 16.27 -8.34
CA LYS A 52 -8.47 16.79 -7.84
C LYS A 52 -9.31 15.75 -7.10
N VAL A 53 -9.23 14.49 -7.52
CA VAL A 53 -9.99 13.37 -6.95
C VAL A 53 -9.13 12.61 -5.94
N ASP A 54 -7.88 12.33 -6.29
CA ASP A 54 -6.92 11.65 -5.43
C ASP A 54 -5.83 12.65 -4.99
N THR A 55 -5.85 13.00 -3.73
CA THR A 55 -4.88 13.94 -3.13
C THR A 55 -3.49 13.35 -2.97
N THR A 56 -3.32 12.03 -3.12
CA THR A 56 -2.01 11.35 -3.10
C THR A 56 -1.37 11.25 -4.48
N LEU A 57 -2.08 11.65 -5.53
CA LEU A 57 -1.57 11.76 -6.89
C LEU A 57 -1.01 13.16 -7.13
N PHE A 58 0.22 13.24 -7.59
CA PHE A 58 0.88 14.47 -7.98
C PHE A 58 1.28 14.43 -9.45
N THR A 59 1.11 15.53 -10.14
CA THR A 59 1.47 15.64 -11.57
C THR A 59 2.27 16.91 -11.84
N LYS A 60 3.20 16.85 -12.78
CA LYS A 60 3.92 18.01 -13.28
C LYS A 60 4.04 17.94 -14.79
N ARG A 61 3.80 19.05 -15.49
CA ARG A 61 4.04 19.19 -16.92
C ARG A 61 5.30 20.00 -17.16
N ILE A 62 6.19 19.48 -18.00
CA ILE A 62 7.46 20.10 -18.37
C ILE A 62 7.52 20.14 -19.90
N GLY A 63 7.11 21.29 -20.48
CA GLY A 63 6.89 21.37 -21.91
C GLY A 63 5.77 20.43 -22.38
N LYS A 64 6.12 19.48 -23.27
CA LYS A 64 5.22 18.43 -23.74
C LYS A 64 5.17 17.19 -22.85
N ASP A 65 6.12 17.08 -21.95
CA ASP A 65 6.27 15.88 -21.12
C ASP A 65 5.39 15.95 -19.88
N LEU A 66 4.94 14.78 -19.44
CA LEU A 66 4.16 14.57 -18.23
C LEU A 66 4.97 13.75 -17.23
N PHE A 67 5.01 14.23 -16.01
CA PHE A 67 5.49 13.50 -14.85
C PHE A 67 4.33 13.20 -13.91
N VAL A 68 4.25 11.97 -13.43
CA VAL A 68 3.23 11.51 -12.49
C VAL A 68 3.91 10.87 -11.29
N CYS A 69 3.43 11.19 -10.10
CA CYS A 69 3.90 10.62 -8.83
C CYS A 69 2.71 10.25 -7.96
N GLN A 70 2.69 9.02 -7.48
CA GLN A 70 1.67 8.48 -6.57
C GLN A 70 2.32 8.16 -5.23
N ILE A 71 1.75 8.68 -4.14
CA ILE A 71 2.23 8.44 -2.78
C ILE A 71 1.36 7.36 -2.12
N TYR A 72 2.00 6.38 -1.50
CA TYR A 72 1.35 5.39 -0.67
C TYR A 72 2.15 5.21 0.64
N VAL A 73 1.75 5.95 1.66
CA VAL A 73 2.45 6.03 2.97
C VAL A 73 3.93 6.38 2.78
N ASP A 74 4.84 5.41 2.91
CA ASP A 74 6.29 5.58 2.77
C ASP A 74 6.78 5.29 1.34
N ASP A 75 5.97 4.60 0.54
CA ASP A 75 6.29 4.23 -0.84
C ASP A 75 5.87 5.32 -1.82
N ILE A 76 6.74 5.63 -2.77
CA ILE A 76 6.47 6.58 -3.85
C ILE A 76 6.72 5.91 -5.19
N ILE A 77 5.66 5.82 -5.99
CA ILE A 77 5.77 5.38 -7.39
C ILE A 77 5.73 6.62 -8.27
N PHE A 78 6.60 6.67 -9.25
CA PHE A 78 6.62 7.75 -10.21
C PHE A 78 7.01 7.28 -11.61
N GLY A 79 6.66 8.09 -12.58
CA GLY A 79 7.00 7.85 -13.98
C GLY A 79 6.87 9.12 -14.80
N SER A 80 7.55 9.15 -15.92
CA SER A 80 7.52 10.27 -16.85
C SER A 80 7.57 9.79 -18.29
N THR A 81 7.08 10.61 -19.21
CA THR A 81 7.31 10.44 -20.66
C THR A 81 8.76 10.69 -21.05
N ASN A 82 9.58 11.24 -20.14
CA ASN A 82 11.01 11.45 -20.32
C ASN A 82 11.77 10.89 -19.12
N GLU A 83 12.61 9.90 -19.35
CA GLU A 83 13.35 9.16 -18.32
C GLU A 83 14.28 10.06 -17.48
N LEU A 84 14.90 11.07 -18.09
CA LEU A 84 15.76 12.02 -17.37
C LEU A 84 15.04 12.68 -16.18
N PHE A 85 13.76 12.97 -16.32
CA PHE A 85 12.98 13.55 -15.21
C PHE A 85 12.79 12.58 -14.05
N CYS A 86 12.77 11.27 -14.31
CA CYS A 86 12.74 10.26 -13.25
C CYS A 86 14.05 10.23 -12.47
N GLU A 87 15.19 10.32 -13.15
CA GLU A 87 16.50 10.40 -12.48
C GLU A 87 16.65 11.68 -11.65
N GLU A 88 16.28 12.82 -12.21
CA GLU A 88 16.30 14.11 -11.51
C GLU A 88 15.41 14.09 -10.28
N PHE A 89 14.21 13.52 -10.39
CA PHE A 89 13.28 13.36 -9.27
C PHE A 89 13.87 12.48 -8.17
N GLY A 90 14.45 11.33 -8.52
CA GLY A 90 15.11 10.45 -7.57
C GLY A 90 16.23 11.15 -6.79
N LYS A 91 17.10 11.90 -7.50
CA LYS A 91 18.16 12.69 -6.89
C LYS A 91 17.61 13.80 -5.97
N MET A 92 16.55 14.49 -6.40
CA MET A 92 15.89 15.53 -5.64
C MET A 92 15.29 14.98 -4.34
N MET A 93 14.60 13.85 -4.41
CA MET A 93 13.98 13.20 -3.26
C MET A 93 15.02 12.68 -2.26
N SER A 94 16.07 12.00 -2.72
CA SER A 94 17.14 11.48 -1.87
C SER A 94 17.97 12.59 -1.21
N LYS A 95 17.99 13.79 -1.76
CA LYS A 95 18.65 14.96 -1.14
C LYS A 95 17.82 15.57 -0.01
N GLU A 96 16.50 15.55 -0.13
CA GLU A 96 15.58 16.17 0.83
C GLU A 96 15.15 15.21 1.94
N PHE A 97 14.97 13.94 1.59
CA PHE A 97 14.48 12.90 2.48
C PHE A 97 15.48 11.73 2.55
N GLU A 98 15.50 11.04 3.67
CA GLU A 98 16.28 9.81 3.86
C GLU A 98 15.57 8.64 3.14
N MET A 99 15.65 8.66 1.81
CA MET A 99 15.01 7.71 0.91
C MET A 99 16.03 7.12 -0.06
N SER A 100 15.78 5.88 -0.49
CA SER A 100 16.56 5.21 -1.54
C SER A 100 15.69 4.96 -2.76
N MET A 101 16.29 5.10 -3.94
CA MET A 101 15.64 4.75 -5.19
C MET A 101 15.83 3.24 -5.43
N ILE A 102 14.73 2.49 -5.45
CA ILE A 102 14.76 1.03 -5.63
C ILE A 102 14.96 0.66 -7.12
N GLY A 103 14.72 1.61 -8.03
CA GLY A 103 14.80 1.38 -9.47
C GLY A 103 13.47 1.04 -10.11
N GLU A 104 13.50 0.21 -11.14
CA GLU A 104 12.31 -0.16 -11.90
C GLU A 104 11.32 -0.95 -11.04
N LEU A 105 10.05 -0.54 -11.09
CA LEU A 105 8.98 -1.12 -10.29
C LEU A 105 8.75 -2.59 -10.65
N SER A 106 9.03 -3.50 -9.72
CA SER A 106 8.84 -4.94 -9.87
C SER A 106 7.79 -5.53 -8.92
N PHE A 107 7.50 -4.83 -7.83
CA PHE A 107 6.53 -5.26 -6.83
C PHE A 107 5.89 -4.07 -6.14
N PHE A 108 4.56 -4.07 -6.01
CA PHE A 108 3.84 -3.00 -5.32
C PHE A 108 2.50 -3.49 -4.77
N LEU A 109 2.26 -3.25 -3.49
CA LEU A 109 1.00 -3.58 -2.81
C LEU A 109 0.50 -5.02 -3.09
N GLY A 110 1.39 -6.00 -3.11
CA GLY A 110 1.03 -7.39 -3.40
C GLY A 110 0.93 -7.74 -4.89
N LEU A 111 1.05 -6.76 -5.78
CA LEU A 111 1.12 -6.96 -7.22
C LEU A 111 2.56 -7.18 -7.66
N GLN A 112 2.79 -8.19 -8.48
CA GLN A 112 4.05 -8.41 -9.18
C GLN A 112 3.98 -7.71 -10.53
N ILE A 113 4.96 -6.88 -10.85
CA ILE A 113 4.97 -6.06 -12.05
C ILE A 113 6.20 -6.44 -12.87
N LYS A 114 5.99 -6.68 -14.16
CA LYS A 114 7.05 -6.89 -15.12
C LYS A 114 6.88 -5.89 -16.26
N GLN A 115 7.81 -4.98 -16.37
CA GLN A 115 7.85 -3.99 -17.46
C GLN A 115 8.50 -4.62 -18.67
N LEU A 116 7.86 -4.48 -19.81
CA LEU A 116 8.35 -4.91 -21.14
C LEU A 116 8.38 -3.67 -22.05
N LYS A 117 9.08 -3.73 -23.15
CA LYS A 117 9.23 -2.60 -24.08
C LYS A 117 7.91 -1.99 -24.55
N ASP A 118 6.88 -2.83 -24.74
CA ASP A 118 5.60 -2.48 -25.35
C ASP A 118 4.40 -2.62 -24.38
N ARG A 119 4.64 -3.20 -23.19
CA ARG A 119 3.55 -3.48 -22.24
C ARG A 119 4.03 -3.64 -20.81
N ILE A 120 3.11 -3.52 -19.87
CA ILE A 120 3.33 -3.84 -18.46
C ILE A 120 2.49 -5.08 -18.13
N PHE A 121 3.14 -6.12 -17.62
CA PHE A 121 2.48 -7.33 -17.14
C PHE A 121 2.33 -7.25 -15.62
N ILE A 122 1.08 -7.36 -15.13
CA ILE A 122 0.74 -7.34 -13.71
C ILE A 122 0.20 -8.71 -13.33
N SER A 123 0.70 -9.28 -12.24
CA SER A 123 0.26 -10.57 -11.72
C SER A 123 0.15 -10.58 -10.19
N GLN A 124 -0.63 -11.52 -9.67
CA GLN A 124 -0.81 -11.75 -8.23
C GLN A 124 -0.43 -13.18 -7.83
N SER A 125 0.48 -13.81 -8.57
CA SER A 125 0.83 -15.22 -8.36
C SER A 125 1.35 -15.52 -6.95
N LYS A 126 2.17 -14.61 -6.40
CA LYS A 126 2.66 -14.73 -5.01
C LYS A 126 1.52 -14.55 -4.01
N TYR A 127 0.72 -13.51 -4.19
CA TYR A 127 -0.42 -13.23 -3.30
C TYR A 127 -1.39 -14.40 -3.24
N LEU A 128 -1.72 -15.00 -4.40
CA LEU A 128 -2.57 -16.19 -4.48
C LEU A 128 -2.03 -17.37 -3.68
N LYS A 129 -0.74 -17.68 -3.83
CA LYS A 129 -0.08 -18.75 -3.07
C LYS A 129 -0.12 -18.49 -1.57
N ASP A 130 0.21 -17.27 -1.16
CA ASP A 130 0.20 -16.86 0.24
C ASP A 130 -1.22 -16.90 0.83
N MET A 131 -2.24 -16.52 0.04
CA MET A 131 -3.64 -16.61 0.42
C MET A 131 -4.10 -18.06 0.61
N LEU A 132 -3.81 -18.94 -0.35
CA LEU A 132 -4.14 -20.37 -0.24
C LEU A 132 -3.49 -20.99 0.98
N LYS A 133 -2.21 -20.66 1.24
CA LYS A 133 -1.50 -21.13 2.43
C LYS A 133 -2.14 -20.63 3.72
N LYS A 134 -2.46 -19.33 3.78
CA LYS A 134 -3.10 -18.70 4.93
C LYS A 134 -4.40 -19.37 5.34
N PHE A 135 -5.18 -19.85 4.37
CA PHE A 135 -6.47 -20.47 4.61
C PHE A 135 -6.43 -22.02 4.55
N GLY A 136 -5.24 -22.63 4.51
CA GLY A 136 -5.08 -24.08 4.50
C GLY A 136 -5.60 -24.76 3.23
N LEU A 137 -5.63 -24.04 2.10
CA LEU A 137 -6.17 -24.52 0.83
C LEU A 137 -5.08 -24.92 -0.19
N GLU A 138 -3.82 -25.06 0.23
CA GLU A 138 -2.68 -25.38 -0.67
C GLU A 138 -2.89 -26.69 -1.44
N ASN A 139 -3.51 -27.68 -0.80
CA ASN A 139 -3.77 -28.98 -1.36
C ASN A 139 -5.24 -29.20 -1.76
N ALA A 140 -6.04 -28.14 -1.75
CA ALA A 140 -7.45 -28.23 -2.13
C ALA A 140 -7.59 -28.55 -3.62
N LYS A 141 -8.52 -29.46 -3.94
CA LYS A 141 -8.83 -29.77 -5.34
C LYS A 141 -9.65 -28.63 -5.94
N PRO A 142 -9.31 -28.13 -7.14
CA PRO A 142 -10.11 -27.12 -7.81
C PRO A 142 -11.51 -27.66 -8.13
N ILE A 143 -12.53 -26.85 -7.87
CA ILE A 143 -13.93 -27.15 -8.23
C ILE A 143 -14.21 -26.42 -9.54
N LYS A 144 -14.77 -27.13 -10.53
CA LYS A 144 -15.08 -26.57 -11.85
C LYS A 144 -16.33 -25.69 -11.86
N THR A 145 -17.25 -25.93 -10.92
CA THR A 145 -18.50 -25.16 -10.79
C THR A 145 -18.42 -24.29 -9.55
N PRO A 146 -18.55 -22.96 -9.68
CA PRO A 146 -18.42 -22.02 -8.55
C PRO A 146 -19.44 -22.28 -7.45
N MET A 147 -20.67 -22.63 -7.80
CA MET A 147 -21.75 -22.97 -6.87
C MET A 147 -22.64 -24.04 -7.49
N ALA A 148 -23.08 -24.99 -6.66
CA ALA A 148 -24.05 -26.01 -7.09
C ALA A 148 -25.38 -25.33 -7.44
N THR A 149 -25.96 -25.69 -8.61
CA THR A 149 -27.23 -25.11 -9.09
C THR A 149 -28.42 -25.42 -8.18
N ASN A 150 -28.31 -26.49 -7.39
CA ASN A 150 -29.37 -26.98 -6.47
C ASN A 150 -29.02 -26.71 -4.99
N GLY A 151 -27.97 -25.91 -4.72
CA GLY A 151 -27.57 -25.57 -3.35
C GLY A 151 -28.47 -24.46 -2.79
N HIS A 152 -29.36 -24.82 -1.88
CA HIS A 152 -30.10 -23.86 -1.08
C HIS A 152 -29.31 -23.61 0.21
N LEU A 153 -28.94 -22.33 0.45
CA LEU A 153 -28.39 -21.93 1.73
C LEU A 153 -29.55 -21.57 2.66
N ASP A 154 -29.63 -22.24 3.78
CA ASP A 154 -30.57 -21.94 4.86
C ASP A 154 -29.87 -21.26 6.03
N LEU A 155 -30.62 -21.00 7.12
CA LEU A 155 -30.11 -20.28 8.28
C LEU A 155 -29.13 -21.09 9.14
N ASP A 156 -29.01 -22.43 8.86
CA ASP A 156 -28.10 -23.33 9.60
C ASP A 156 -28.20 -23.17 11.12
N GLU A 157 -29.42 -23.18 11.69
CA GLU A 157 -29.71 -22.92 13.10
C GLU A 157 -28.91 -23.81 14.07
N GLY A 158 -28.51 -25.01 13.61
CA GLY A 158 -27.67 -25.96 14.36
C GLY A 158 -26.17 -25.83 14.09
N GLY A 159 -25.76 -24.90 13.28
CA GLY A 159 -24.39 -24.73 12.82
C GLY A 159 -23.42 -24.21 13.91
N THR A 160 -22.15 -24.46 13.68
CA THR A 160 -21.08 -23.96 14.57
C THR A 160 -20.77 -22.49 14.26
N ILE A 161 -20.66 -21.66 15.31
CA ILE A 161 -20.29 -20.25 15.17
C ILE A 161 -18.89 -20.16 14.54
N VAL A 162 -18.78 -19.45 13.41
CA VAL A 162 -17.51 -19.24 12.71
C VAL A 162 -16.68 -18.14 13.34
N ASP A 163 -15.34 -18.25 13.26
CA ASP A 163 -14.44 -17.18 13.64
C ASP A 163 -14.64 -15.96 12.72
N GLN A 164 -15.18 -14.88 13.28
CA GLN A 164 -15.44 -13.64 12.55
C GLN A 164 -14.17 -13.01 11.94
N LYS A 165 -12.99 -13.17 12.59
CA LYS A 165 -11.74 -12.63 12.07
C LYS A 165 -11.31 -13.41 10.83
N LEU A 166 -11.40 -14.72 10.91
CA LEU A 166 -11.09 -15.59 9.77
C LEU A 166 -12.04 -15.32 8.60
N TYR A 167 -13.35 -15.28 8.86
CA TYR A 167 -14.35 -14.97 7.84
C TYR A 167 -14.08 -13.62 7.14
N ARG A 168 -13.91 -12.54 7.92
CA ARG A 168 -13.60 -11.22 7.36
C ARG A 168 -12.27 -11.19 6.60
N SER A 169 -11.28 -11.97 7.04
CA SER A 169 -10.01 -12.12 6.36
C SER A 169 -10.16 -12.79 5.00
N ILE A 170 -11.01 -13.82 4.89
CA ILE A 170 -11.33 -14.48 3.61
C ILE A 170 -11.98 -13.46 2.66
N ILE A 171 -13.06 -12.81 3.10
CA ILE A 171 -13.77 -11.80 2.30
C ILE A 171 -12.82 -10.67 1.84
N GLY A 172 -12.01 -10.11 2.74
CA GLY A 172 -11.05 -9.08 2.40
C GLY A 172 -10.01 -9.54 1.37
N SER A 173 -9.55 -10.80 1.48
CA SER A 173 -8.61 -11.37 0.52
C SER A 173 -9.23 -11.59 -0.86
N LEU A 174 -10.50 -12.02 -0.91
CA LEU A 174 -11.25 -12.18 -2.16
C LEU A 174 -11.52 -10.82 -2.83
N LEU A 175 -11.94 -9.82 -2.07
CA LEU A 175 -12.14 -8.45 -2.58
C LEU A 175 -10.85 -7.87 -3.17
N TYR A 176 -9.71 -8.09 -2.50
CA TYR A 176 -8.43 -7.61 -3.01
C TYR A 176 -8.06 -8.29 -4.34
N ILE A 177 -8.23 -9.62 -4.45
CA ILE A 177 -7.86 -10.35 -5.67
C ILE A 177 -8.76 -9.97 -6.85
N THR A 178 -10.06 -9.79 -6.61
CA THR A 178 -11.03 -9.45 -7.65
C THR A 178 -10.89 -7.99 -8.13
N ALA A 179 -10.31 -7.11 -7.34
CA ALA A 179 -10.12 -5.70 -7.70
C ALA A 179 -9.28 -5.50 -8.98
N SER A 180 -8.34 -6.42 -9.29
CA SER A 180 -7.46 -6.35 -10.46
C SER A 180 -7.55 -7.58 -11.38
N ARG A 181 -8.45 -8.53 -11.11
CA ARG A 181 -8.58 -9.81 -11.82
C ARG A 181 -10.03 -10.04 -12.25
N PRO A 182 -10.46 -9.45 -13.37
CA PRO A 182 -11.84 -9.64 -13.86
C PRO A 182 -12.15 -11.10 -14.21
N ASP A 183 -11.15 -11.89 -14.57
CA ASP A 183 -11.28 -13.33 -14.81
C ASP A 183 -11.67 -14.11 -13.53
N VAL A 184 -11.15 -13.72 -12.38
CA VAL A 184 -11.50 -14.31 -11.08
C VAL A 184 -12.84 -13.78 -10.57
N MET A 185 -13.17 -12.53 -10.87
CA MET A 185 -14.43 -11.91 -10.44
C MET A 185 -15.66 -12.57 -11.04
N PHE A 186 -15.52 -13.23 -12.20
CA PHE A 186 -16.61 -13.95 -12.86
C PHE A 186 -16.86 -15.34 -12.23
N SER A 187 -15.90 -15.87 -11.48
CA SER A 187 -16.01 -17.19 -10.82
C SER A 187 -16.70 -17.10 -9.48
#